data_738a74ec040289477d2b190fb6ac703c
#
_entry.id   738a74ec040289477d2b190fb6ac703c
#
_cell.length_a   1.000
_cell.length_b   1.000
_cell.length_c   1.000
_cell.angle_alpha   90.00
_cell.angle_beta   90.00
_cell.angle_gamma   90.00
#
_symmetry.space_group_name_H-M   'P 1'
#
loop_
_entity.id
_entity.type
_entity.pdbx_description
1 polymer ?
#
loop_
_entity_poly.entity_id
_entity_poly.type
_entity_poly.pdbx_seq_one_letter_code
_entity_poly.pdbx_strand_id
1 'polypeptide(L)'
;MAVITVDFQLCFIFILVWLFSLFCLSAFFFKKSKDPQLQDCGLPPSPPSLPVIGHLHLLLSVPCHRSFQKISSQYGPLLHLRAFHIPIVLVSSGSMAYEIFRTHDLNFVTRDRTVPIMEKSILFGSFGFVSAPYGDYWKFMKKLLVTKLLGSHSLEQTRLIRGKELKTFCAMLFDKAAKNETVDVGIEMMKLTNNNICRMIMGRRCSEENGEAEKVRGLVTKSLSLVKKFLIASTVGRALKKLGISLFEKEIMEVSQRYDELLEKIIKEHEENPNKKEDRDMMDVLLEVCADDNAEFKITRNQIKALFVELFIGGTDTSAHTTQWIMAELINHPEILKRLREEIETVVGKTRLIQETDLLNLPYLQAVVKEGLRLHPHTPILVRNATEGCKIGGFYIAQNTTMIINAYAVMRDPDSWEYPDEFQPERFMVPPKRKEDEREQLALNYIPFGSGRRGCPGTNLGYIFIGVAIGTMVQCFDWRINGDMVNMEETGEMTLRMAHPHKCTPVARINPLASFESRNP
;
A
#
# COMPACT_ATOMS: atom_id res chain seq x y z
N MET A 1 -16.08 -56.92 2.83
CA MET A 1 -15.47 -55.58 2.71
C MET A 1 -14.13 -55.76 2.04
N ALA A 2 -14.00 -55.40 0.76
CA ALA A 2 -12.72 -55.45 0.05
C ALA A 2 -11.90 -54.19 0.46
N VAL A 3 -10.78 -54.41 1.12
CA VAL A 3 -9.82 -53.34 1.42
C VAL A 3 -9.14 -52.99 0.10
N ILE A 4 -9.46 -51.84 -0.47
CA ILE A 4 -8.72 -51.27 -1.61
C ILE A 4 -7.37 -50.82 -1.08
N THR A 5 -6.36 -51.64 -1.20
CA THR A 5 -4.96 -51.21 -1.03
C THR A 5 -4.61 -50.32 -2.21
N VAL A 6 -4.58 -49.01 -1.97
CA VAL A 6 -4.10 -48.03 -2.95
C VAL A 6 -2.61 -48.25 -3.16
N ASP A 7 -2.28 -48.82 -4.32
CA ASP A 7 -0.89 -49.04 -4.69
C ASP A 7 -0.23 -47.71 -5.01
N PHE A 8 0.60 -47.23 -4.11
CA PHE A 8 1.30 -45.93 -4.21
C PHE A 8 2.14 -45.83 -5.49
N GLN A 9 2.66 -46.93 -5.99
CA GLN A 9 3.42 -46.96 -7.25
C GLN A 9 2.49 -46.73 -8.46
N LEU A 10 1.33 -47.33 -8.46
CA LEU A 10 0.33 -47.13 -9.52
C LEU A 10 -0.19 -45.69 -9.54
N CYS A 11 -0.49 -45.10 -8.39
CA CYS A 11 -0.87 -43.68 -8.28
C CYS A 11 0.25 -42.75 -8.78
N PHE A 12 1.51 -43.03 -8.45
CA PHE A 12 2.65 -42.27 -8.91
C PHE A 12 2.84 -42.34 -10.43
N ILE A 13 2.69 -43.54 -11.02
CA ILE A 13 2.75 -43.75 -12.47
C ILE A 13 1.59 -43.02 -13.16
N PHE A 14 0.37 -43.09 -12.63
CA PHE A 14 -0.77 -42.35 -13.17
C PHE A 14 -0.56 -40.81 -13.13
N ILE A 15 0.00 -40.27 -12.06
CA ILE A 15 0.37 -38.85 -11.95
C ILE A 15 1.45 -38.50 -12.99
N LEU A 16 2.46 -39.31 -13.18
CA LEU A 16 3.52 -39.10 -14.18
C LEU A 16 2.97 -39.15 -15.61
N VAL A 17 2.12 -40.12 -15.94
CA VAL A 17 1.48 -40.23 -17.26
C VAL A 17 0.53 -39.05 -17.50
N TRP A 18 -0.20 -38.63 -16.49
CA TRP A 18 -1.08 -37.47 -16.57
C TRP A 18 -0.28 -36.15 -16.75
N LEU A 19 0.80 -35.98 -16.02
CA LEU A 19 1.72 -34.84 -16.18
C LEU A 19 2.39 -34.84 -17.56
N PHE A 20 2.79 -36.02 -18.06
CA PHE A 20 3.37 -36.17 -19.40
C PHE A 20 2.34 -35.91 -20.50
N SER A 21 1.10 -36.36 -20.36
CA SER A 21 0.03 -36.06 -21.31
C SER A 21 -0.33 -34.57 -21.31
N LEU A 22 -0.35 -33.91 -20.15
CA LEU A 22 -0.49 -32.45 -20.05
C LEU A 22 0.69 -31.71 -20.70
N PHE A 23 1.90 -32.24 -20.58
CA PHE A 23 3.10 -31.71 -21.25
C PHE A 23 2.97 -31.82 -22.78
N CYS A 24 2.57 -32.96 -23.30
CA CYS A 24 2.38 -33.17 -24.74
C CYS A 24 1.23 -32.30 -25.29
N LEU A 25 0.12 -32.20 -24.56
CA LEU A 25 -1.00 -31.29 -24.90
C LEU A 25 -0.54 -29.83 -24.91
N SER A 26 0.22 -29.42 -23.90
CA SER A 26 0.75 -28.05 -23.84
C SER A 26 1.66 -27.73 -25.02
N ALA A 27 2.55 -28.67 -25.39
CA ALA A 27 3.46 -28.53 -26.55
C ALA A 27 2.67 -28.42 -27.88
N PHE A 28 1.53 -29.10 -27.97
CA PHE A 28 0.67 -29.08 -29.17
C PHE A 28 -0.15 -27.78 -29.28
N PHE A 29 -0.69 -27.27 -28.17
CA PHE A 29 -1.49 -26.07 -28.15
C PHE A 29 -0.67 -24.77 -28.14
N PHE A 30 0.62 -24.79 -27.74
CA PHE A 30 1.51 -23.63 -27.79
C PHE A 30 2.23 -23.45 -29.12
N LYS A 31 1.62 -23.88 -30.23
CA LYS A 31 2.08 -23.50 -31.56
C LYS A 31 1.99 -21.97 -31.67
N LYS A 32 3.16 -21.31 -31.85
CA LYS A 32 3.35 -19.85 -31.96
C LYS A 32 2.18 -19.16 -32.67
N SER A 33 1.46 -18.31 -31.96
CA SER A 33 0.62 -17.28 -32.58
C SER A 33 1.55 -16.38 -33.39
N LYS A 34 1.41 -16.35 -34.70
CA LYS A 34 2.12 -15.43 -35.60
C LYS A 34 1.38 -14.10 -35.58
N ASP A 35 1.63 -13.28 -34.57
CA ASP A 35 1.28 -11.87 -34.61
C ASP A 35 2.29 -11.16 -35.51
N PRO A 36 1.89 -10.51 -36.61
CA PRO A 36 2.81 -9.84 -37.55
C PRO A 36 3.67 -8.77 -36.89
N GLN A 37 3.18 -8.12 -35.83
CA GLN A 37 3.92 -7.10 -35.09
C GLN A 37 5.04 -7.67 -34.20
N LEU A 38 4.99 -8.97 -33.88
CA LEU A 38 6.06 -9.69 -33.17
C LEU A 38 7.32 -9.91 -34.03
N GLN A 39 7.22 -9.78 -35.34
CA GLN A 39 8.35 -10.03 -36.25
C GLN A 39 9.37 -8.89 -36.24
N ASP A 40 8.96 -7.65 -35.91
CA ASP A 40 9.82 -6.45 -36.00
C ASP A 40 10.56 -6.10 -34.69
N CYS A 41 10.00 -6.41 -33.52
CA CYS A 41 10.53 -5.91 -32.23
C CYS A 41 10.88 -6.99 -31.21
N GLY A 42 10.46 -8.24 -31.40
CA GLY A 42 10.68 -9.32 -30.45
C GLY A 42 9.94 -9.17 -29.11
N LEU A 43 9.92 -10.22 -28.30
CA LEU A 43 9.46 -10.19 -26.91
C LEU A 43 10.63 -9.87 -25.97
N PRO A 44 10.38 -9.27 -24.79
CA PRO A 44 11.41 -9.13 -23.77
C PRO A 44 12.05 -10.47 -23.42
N PRO A 45 13.31 -10.48 -22.91
CA PRO A 45 13.96 -11.70 -22.41
C PRO A 45 13.09 -12.44 -21.40
N SER A 46 13.24 -13.76 -21.34
CA SER A 46 12.44 -14.61 -20.45
C SER A 46 13.34 -15.62 -19.73
N PRO A 47 13.25 -15.78 -18.42
CA PRO A 47 13.90 -16.87 -17.72
C PRO A 47 13.30 -18.23 -18.16
N PRO A 48 13.94 -19.36 -17.85
CA PRO A 48 13.39 -20.70 -18.12
C PRO A 48 12.01 -20.89 -17.50
N SER A 49 11.03 -21.33 -18.27
CA SER A 49 9.67 -21.56 -17.83
C SER A 49 9.38 -23.04 -17.64
N LEU A 50 8.58 -23.38 -16.63
CA LEU A 50 8.09 -24.74 -16.42
C LEU A 50 6.96 -25.07 -17.42
N PRO A 51 6.82 -26.34 -17.82
CA PRO A 51 5.69 -26.79 -18.64
C PRO A 51 4.35 -26.45 -17.98
N VAL A 52 3.33 -26.11 -18.76
CA VAL A 52 1.97 -25.77 -18.34
C VAL A 52 1.89 -24.52 -17.47
N ILE A 53 2.52 -24.51 -16.29
CA ILE A 53 2.41 -23.44 -15.30
C ILE A 53 3.24 -22.18 -15.62
N GLY A 54 4.20 -22.30 -16.54
CA GLY A 54 5.07 -21.17 -16.90
C GLY A 54 5.98 -20.75 -15.76
N HIS A 55 5.93 -19.48 -15.39
CA HIS A 55 6.74 -18.88 -14.33
C HIS A 55 5.97 -18.71 -13.01
N LEU A 56 4.85 -19.44 -12.82
CA LEU A 56 4.01 -19.29 -11.62
C LEU A 56 4.81 -19.52 -10.33
N HIS A 57 5.79 -20.44 -10.35
CA HIS A 57 6.69 -20.70 -9.21
C HIS A 57 7.52 -19.46 -8.81
N LEU A 58 7.90 -18.60 -9.77
CA LEU A 58 8.59 -17.35 -9.51
C LEU A 58 7.62 -16.26 -8.98
N LEU A 59 6.41 -16.23 -9.54
CA LEU A 59 5.38 -15.26 -9.15
C LEU A 59 4.83 -15.49 -7.73
N LEU A 60 4.86 -16.75 -7.27
CA LEU A 60 4.43 -17.14 -5.92
C LEU A 60 5.57 -17.18 -4.90
N SER A 61 6.82 -16.93 -5.31
CA SER A 61 7.96 -16.85 -4.39
C SER A 61 7.79 -15.68 -3.42
N VAL A 62 8.18 -15.87 -2.18
CA VAL A 62 8.05 -14.84 -1.13
C VAL A 62 9.40 -14.58 -0.45
N PRO A 63 9.73 -13.32 -0.21
CA PRO A 63 9.04 -12.10 -0.64
C PRO A 63 9.21 -11.86 -2.16
N CYS A 64 8.09 -11.67 -2.87
CA CYS A 64 8.06 -11.65 -4.34
C CYS A 64 8.89 -10.50 -4.94
N HIS A 65 8.91 -9.31 -4.32
CA HIS A 65 9.66 -8.15 -4.81
C HIS A 65 11.19 -8.41 -4.84
N ARG A 66 11.75 -9.10 -3.84
CA ARG A 66 13.17 -9.51 -3.83
C ARG A 66 13.46 -10.58 -4.86
N SER A 67 12.57 -11.57 -5.00
CA SER A 67 12.70 -12.60 -6.04
C SER A 67 12.67 -11.99 -7.43
N PHE A 68 11.78 -11.02 -7.68
CA PHE A 68 11.71 -10.29 -8.95
C PHE A 68 12.96 -9.44 -9.20
N GLN A 69 13.48 -8.76 -8.18
CA GLN A 69 14.74 -8.02 -8.29
C GLN A 69 15.90 -8.94 -8.67
N LYS A 70 16.01 -10.11 -8.00
CA LYS A 70 17.04 -11.10 -8.29
C LYS A 70 16.94 -11.65 -9.72
N ILE A 71 15.74 -11.93 -10.22
CA ILE A 71 15.55 -12.40 -11.60
C ILE A 71 15.92 -11.29 -12.58
N SER A 72 15.53 -10.06 -12.30
CA SER A 72 15.84 -8.92 -13.16
C SER A 72 17.33 -8.61 -13.23
N SER A 73 18.10 -8.82 -12.16
CA SER A 73 19.55 -8.68 -12.18
C SER A 73 20.25 -9.73 -13.07
N GLN A 74 19.60 -10.89 -13.29
CA GLN A 74 20.16 -11.99 -14.12
C GLN A 74 19.76 -11.88 -15.59
N TYR A 75 18.52 -11.46 -15.88
CA TYR A 75 17.94 -11.53 -17.23
C TYR A 75 17.61 -10.17 -17.85
N GLY A 76 17.76 -9.08 -17.09
CA GLY A 76 17.52 -7.72 -17.54
C GLY A 76 16.31 -7.04 -16.87
N PRO A 77 16.18 -5.70 -17.04
CA PRO A 77 15.20 -4.89 -16.32
C PRO A 77 13.75 -5.01 -16.82
N LEU A 78 13.57 -5.58 -18.01
CA LEU A 78 12.28 -5.84 -18.65
C LEU A 78 12.19 -7.31 -19.03
N LEU A 79 11.30 -8.08 -18.39
CA LEU A 79 11.22 -9.53 -18.59
C LEU A 79 9.84 -9.97 -19.01
N HIS A 80 9.76 -10.89 -19.98
CA HIS A 80 8.54 -11.58 -20.33
C HIS A 80 8.38 -12.84 -19.47
N LEU A 81 7.30 -12.88 -18.69
CA LEU A 81 6.88 -14.00 -17.88
C LEU A 81 5.52 -14.51 -18.35
N ARG A 82 5.11 -15.67 -17.87
CA ARG A 82 3.74 -16.17 -18.06
C ARG A 82 3.28 -16.97 -16.86
N ALA A 83 2.01 -16.82 -16.51
CA ALA A 83 1.33 -17.72 -15.57
C ALA A 83 0.28 -18.50 -16.38
N PHE A 84 0.49 -19.80 -16.56
CA PHE A 84 -0.25 -20.60 -17.54
C PHE A 84 -0.17 -19.95 -18.94
N HIS A 85 -1.29 -19.44 -19.45
CA HIS A 85 -1.40 -18.72 -20.73
C HIS A 85 -1.46 -17.18 -20.59
N ILE A 86 -1.45 -16.67 -19.36
CA ILE A 86 -1.54 -15.22 -19.10
C ILE A 86 -0.15 -14.59 -19.30
N PRO A 87 0.01 -13.67 -20.27
CA PRO A 87 1.27 -12.96 -20.46
C PRO A 87 1.46 -11.92 -19.37
N ILE A 88 2.68 -11.86 -18.85
CA ILE A 88 3.09 -10.93 -17.79
C ILE A 88 4.41 -10.30 -18.22
N VAL A 89 4.55 -9.00 -18.02
CA VAL A 89 5.83 -8.30 -18.17
C VAL A 89 6.22 -7.73 -16.83
N LEU A 90 7.44 -8.09 -16.39
CA LEU A 90 8.06 -7.58 -15.17
C LEU A 90 8.98 -6.40 -15.54
N VAL A 91 8.83 -5.31 -14.81
CA VAL A 91 9.61 -4.06 -14.95
C VAL A 91 10.34 -3.79 -13.64
N SER A 92 11.66 -3.61 -13.69
CA SER A 92 12.49 -3.46 -12.50
C SER A 92 13.51 -2.30 -12.58
N SER A 93 13.44 -1.44 -13.61
CA SER A 93 14.28 -0.24 -13.70
C SER A 93 13.48 1.05 -13.77
N GLY A 94 14.10 2.15 -13.34
CA GLY A 94 13.50 3.47 -13.37
C GLY A 94 13.20 3.97 -14.79
N SER A 95 14.09 3.73 -15.76
CA SER A 95 13.90 4.13 -17.15
C SER A 95 12.67 3.49 -17.79
N MET A 96 12.45 2.18 -17.56
CA MET A 96 11.27 1.48 -18.06
C MET A 96 9.99 1.92 -17.33
N ALA A 97 10.07 2.16 -16.03
CA ALA A 97 8.94 2.70 -15.26
C ALA A 97 8.55 4.11 -15.74
N TYR A 98 9.54 4.94 -16.06
CA TYR A 98 9.33 6.26 -16.67
C TYR A 98 8.54 6.16 -17.98
N GLU A 99 8.98 5.31 -18.90
CA GLU A 99 8.31 5.13 -20.20
C GLU A 99 6.85 4.70 -20.03
N ILE A 100 6.57 3.80 -19.09
CA ILE A 100 5.21 3.33 -18.78
C ILE A 100 4.34 4.46 -18.21
N PHE A 101 4.82 5.18 -17.19
CA PHE A 101 4.01 6.15 -16.46
C PHE A 101 3.94 7.51 -17.14
N ARG A 102 4.86 7.85 -18.02
CA ARG A 102 4.89 9.13 -18.74
C ARG A 102 4.36 8.99 -20.17
N THR A 103 4.99 8.12 -20.96
CA THR A 103 4.68 7.98 -22.39
C THR A 103 3.40 7.19 -22.62
N HIS A 104 3.20 6.11 -21.85
CA HIS A 104 2.11 5.16 -22.06
C HIS A 104 1.09 5.11 -20.91
N ASP A 105 0.98 6.16 -20.08
CA ASP A 105 0.13 6.17 -18.90
C ASP A 105 -1.34 5.80 -19.19
N LEU A 106 -1.91 6.29 -20.30
CA LEU A 106 -3.28 5.92 -20.70
C LEU A 106 -3.42 4.46 -21.08
N ASN A 107 -2.41 3.88 -21.73
CA ASN A 107 -2.43 2.47 -22.09
C ASN A 107 -2.37 1.55 -20.85
N PHE A 108 -1.68 2.00 -19.79
CA PHE A 108 -1.50 1.22 -18.55
C PHE A 108 -2.37 1.71 -17.38
N VAL A 109 -3.44 2.45 -17.65
CA VAL A 109 -4.29 2.99 -16.58
C VAL A 109 -5.25 1.97 -15.99
N THR A 110 -5.51 0.84 -16.65
CA THR A 110 -6.50 -0.15 -16.18
C THR A 110 -5.90 -1.21 -15.25
N ARG A 111 -6.75 -1.78 -14.39
CA ARG A 111 -6.46 -2.88 -13.46
C ARG A 111 -7.52 -3.98 -13.50
N ASP A 112 -8.48 -3.88 -14.40
CA ASP A 112 -9.71 -4.69 -14.45
C ASP A 112 -9.49 -6.19 -14.55
N ARG A 113 -8.37 -6.63 -15.12
CA ARG A 113 -8.03 -8.05 -15.28
C ARG A 113 -7.28 -8.65 -14.09
N THR A 114 -6.61 -7.81 -13.32
CA THR A 114 -5.81 -8.24 -12.17
C THR A 114 -6.60 -8.20 -10.87
N VAL A 115 -7.69 -7.42 -10.85
CA VAL A 115 -8.60 -7.37 -9.70
C VAL A 115 -9.56 -8.55 -9.78
N PRO A 116 -9.54 -9.45 -8.81
CA PRO A 116 -10.37 -10.65 -8.83
C PRO A 116 -11.87 -10.33 -8.72
N ILE A 117 -12.70 -11.17 -9.31
CA ILE A 117 -14.17 -11.17 -9.11
C ILE A 117 -14.53 -11.16 -7.60
N MET A 118 -13.65 -11.69 -6.76
CA MET A 118 -13.79 -11.77 -5.30
C MET A 118 -13.68 -10.41 -4.60
N GLU A 119 -12.98 -9.42 -5.18
CA GLU A 119 -12.95 -8.06 -4.64
C GLU A 119 -14.33 -7.39 -4.72
N LYS A 120 -15.12 -7.68 -5.77
CA LYS A 120 -16.51 -7.24 -5.84
C LYS A 120 -17.35 -7.74 -4.67
N SER A 121 -17.06 -8.92 -4.14
CA SER A 121 -17.79 -9.47 -2.99
C SER A 121 -17.47 -8.69 -1.72
N ILE A 122 -16.21 -8.33 -1.50
CA ILE A 122 -15.82 -7.53 -0.32
C ILE A 122 -16.30 -6.07 -0.44
N LEU A 123 -16.53 -5.58 -1.64
CA LEU A 123 -17.02 -4.24 -1.96
C LEU A 123 -18.52 -4.20 -2.30
N PHE A 124 -19.31 -5.09 -1.71
CA PHE A 124 -20.80 -5.12 -1.78
C PHE A 124 -21.34 -5.22 -3.20
N GLY A 125 -20.67 -5.98 -4.07
CA GLY A 125 -21.04 -6.11 -5.49
C GLY A 125 -20.69 -4.89 -6.36
N SER A 126 -20.06 -3.87 -5.76
CA SER A 126 -19.69 -2.61 -6.42
C SER A 126 -18.21 -2.61 -6.85
N PHE A 127 -17.77 -1.53 -7.48
CA PHE A 127 -16.37 -1.22 -7.67
C PHE A 127 -15.96 -0.13 -6.68
N GLY A 128 -14.85 -0.32 -6.00
CA GLY A 128 -14.16 0.77 -5.30
C GLY A 128 -13.33 1.61 -6.28
N PHE A 129 -12.67 2.65 -5.77
CA PHE A 129 -11.78 3.51 -6.56
C PHE A 129 -10.55 2.75 -7.08
N VAL A 130 -9.99 1.84 -6.27
CA VAL A 130 -8.76 1.09 -6.62
C VAL A 130 -9.00 0.14 -7.78
N SER A 131 -10.16 -0.55 -7.78
CA SER A 131 -10.49 -1.63 -8.72
C SER A 131 -11.33 -1.19 -9.92
N ALA A 132 -11.97 -0.02 -9.86
CA ALA A 132 -12.83 0.45 -10.93
C ALA A 132 -12.09 0.52 -12.27
N PRO A 133 -12.71 0.08 -13.39
CA PRO A 133 -12.23 0.33 -14.74
C PRO A 133 -11.99 1.83 -14.97
N TYR A 134 -11.04 2.17 -15.84
CA TYR A 134 -10.86 3.56 -16.22
C TYR A 134 -12.03 4.03 -17.09
N GLY A 135 -12.71 5.05 -16.64
CA GLY A 135 -13.92 5.58 -17.26
C GLY A 135 -14.50 6.72 -16.42
N ASP A 136 -15.72 7.16 -16.73
CA ASP A 136 -16.32 8.35 -16.12
C ASP A 136 -16.57 8.17 -14.62
N TYR A 137 -17.01 6.98 -14.18
CA TYR A 137 -17.11 6.66 -12.75
C TYR A 137 -15.77 6.81 -12.03
N TRP A 138 -14.70 6.23 -12.58
CA TRP A 138 -13.37 6.34 -11.95
C TRP A 138 -12.87 7.78 -11.91
N LYS A 139 -13.05 8.54 -13.01
CA LYS A 139 -12.67 9.96 -13.08
C LYS A 139 -13.43 10.78 -12.03
N PHE A 140 -14.73 10.55 -11.92
CA PHE A 140 -15.58 11.18 -10.90
C PHE A 140 -15.09 10.86 -9.49
N MET A 141 -14.86 9.57 -9.16
CA MET A 141 -14.36 9.15 -7.86
C MET A 141 -12.97 9.72 -7.55
N LYS A 142 -12.07 9.80 -8.56
CA LYS A 142 -10.76 10.45 -8.41
C LYS A 142 -10.93 11.94 -8.07
N LYS A 143 -11.78 12.65 -8.80
CA LYS A 143 -12.08 14.07 -8.56
C LYS A 143 -12.63 14.24 -7.14
N LEU A 144 -13.60 13.45 -6.72
CA LEU A 144 -14.21 13.48 -5.39
C LEU A 144 -13.16 13.29 -4.28
N LEU A 145 -12.33 12.25 -4.41
CA LEU A 145 -11.24 11.96 -3.46
C LEU A 145 -10.25 13.13 -3.36
N VAL A 146 -9.75 13.61 -4.50
CA VAL A 146 -8.67 14.62 -4.52
C VAL A 146 -9.17 16.03 -4.18
N THR A 147 -10.45 16.36 -4.42
CA THR A 147 -10.98 17.71 -4.16
C THR A 147 -11.76 17.81 -2.86
N LYS A 148 -12.59 16.81 -2.53
CA LYS A 148 -13.54 16.90 -1.42
C LYS A 148 -13.11 16.17 -0.15
N LEU A 149 -12.33 15.07 -0.27
CA LEU A 149 -11.99 14.22 0.87
C LEU A 149 -10.53 14.34 1.31
N LEU A 150 -9.58 14.35 0.36
CA LEU A 150 -8.13 14.30 0.62
C LEU A 150 -7.38 15.50 0.01
N GLY A 151 -8.12 16.49 -0.51
CA GLY A 151 -7.54 17.75 -1.01
C GLY A 151 -7.02 18.63 0.12
N SER A 152 -6.15 19.59 -0.20
CA SER A 152 -5.51 20.45 0.78
C SER A 152 -6.51 21.18 1.68
N HIS A 153 -7.65 21.66 1.14
CA HIS A 153 -8.68 22.31 1.91
C HIS A 153 -9.33 21.37 2.95
N SER A 154 -9.72 20.16 2.54
CA SER A 154 -10.33 19.17 3.45
C SER A 154 -9.35 18.65 4.50
N LEU A 155 -8.07 18.52 4.13
CA LEU A 155 -7.00 18.19 5.09
C LEU A 155 -6.80 19.31 6.10
N GLU A 156 -6.89 20.58 5.69
CA GLU A 156 -6.82 21.70 6.62
C GLU A 156 -8.01 21.72 7.60
N GLN A 157 -9.24 21.50 7.12
CA GLN A 157 -10.43 21.40 7.98
C GLN A 157 -10.30 20.31 9.06
N THR A 158 -9.69 19.16 8.71
CA THR A 158 -9.51 18.04 9.64
C THR A 158 -8.20 18.10 10.45
N ARG A 159 -7.38 19.15 10.31
CA ARG A 159 -6.07 19.28 10.99
C ARG A 159 -6.18 19.22 12.51
N LEU A 160 -7.18 19.89 13.10
CA LEU A 160 -7.37 19.89 14.55
C LEU A 160 -7.69 18.48 15.09
N ILE A 161 -8.42 17.68 14.32
CA ILE A 161 -8.72 16.29 14.66
C ILE A 161 -7.42 15.50 14.78
N ARG A 162 -6.57 15.57 13.76
CA ARG A 162 -5.28 14.87 13.74
C ARG A 162 -4.34 15.35 14.84
N GLY A 163 -4.31 16.65 15.09
CA GLY A 163 -3.52 17.21 16.19
C GLY A 163 -3.97 16.73 17.58
N LYS A 164 -5.29 16.57 17.81
CA LYS A 164 -5.81 16.00 19.07
C LYS A 164 -5.40 14.53 19.23
N GLU A 165 -5.46 13.72 18.15
CA GLU A 165 -5.03 12.33 18.19
C GLU A 165 -3.53 12.19 18.46
N LEU A 166 -2.71 13.04 17.84
CA LEU A 166 -1.28 13.07 18.06
C LEU A 166 -0.93 13.42 19.52
N LYS A 167 -1.62 14.40 20.13
CA LYS A 167 -1.45 14.74 21.55
C LYS A 167 -1.81 13.56 22.46
N THR A 168 -2.91 12.86 22.18
CA THR A 168 -3.29 11.67 22.96
C THR A 168 -2.27 10.54 22.83
N PHE A 169 -1.76 10.32 21.63
CA PHE A 169 -0.68 9.35 21.38
C PHE A 169 0.59 9.72 22.14
N CYS A 170 0.99 10.99 22.11
CA CYS A 170 2.14 11.48 22.85
C CYS A 170 1.97 11.31 24.38
N ALA A 171 0.79 11.65 24.92
CA ALA A 171 0.48 11.46 26.35
C ALA A 171 0.54 9.98 26.77
N MET A 172 0.04 9.08 25.94
CA MET A 172 0.12 7.63 26.18
C MET A 172 1.60 7.17 26.22
N LEU A 173 2.44 7.65 25.30
CA LEU A 173 3.87 7.32 25.33
C LEU A 173 4.58 7.86 26.58
N PHE A 174 4.20 9.05 27.09
CA PHE A 174 4.72 9.58 28.37
C PHE A 174 4.30 8.70 29.55
N ASP A 175 3.05 8.21 29.60
CA ASP A 175 2.61 7.26 30.64
C ASP A 175 3.42 5.96 30.58
N LYS A 176 3.66 5.42 29.39
CA LYS A 176 4.51 4.23 29.17
C LYS A 176 5.97 4.48 29.60
N ALA A 177 6.50 5.66 29.28
CA ALA A 177 7.86 6.06 29.69
C ALA A 177 7.98 6.16 31.21
N ALA A 178 7.00 6.77 31.90
CA ALA A 178 6.97 6.90 33.35
C ALA A 178 6.94 5.54 34.04
N LYS A 179 6.25 4.55 33.46
CA LYS A 179 6.17 3.18 33.96
C LYS A 179 7.30 2.28 33.49
N ASN A 180 8.23 2.80 32.68
CA ASN A 180 9.31 2.04 32.04
C ASN A 180 8.78 0.82 31.24
N GLU A 181 7.61 0.97 30.60
CA GLU A 181 6.96 -0.09 29.83
C GLU A 181 7.43 -0.07 28.36
N THR A 182 7.62 -1.27 27.82
CA THR A 182 7.94 -1.47 26.40
C THR A 182 6.69 -1.31 25.54
N VAL A 183 6.81 -0.66 24.40
CA VAL A 183 5.76 -0.52 23.38
C VAL A 183 6.16 -1.25 22.10
N ASP A 184 5.17 -1.75 21.37
CA ASP A 184 5.32 -2.16 19.99
C ASP A 184 4.95 -0.97 19.09
N VAL A 185 5.96 -0.40 18.42
CA VAL A 185 5.78 0.80 17.58
C VAL A 185 4.73 0.57 16.48
N GLY A 186 4.72 -0.62 15.86
CA GLY A 186 3.75 -0.96 14.82
C GLY A 186 2.32 -0.95 15.34
N ILE A 187 2.07 -1.54 16.50
CA ILE A 187 0.74 -1.59 17.12
C ILE A 187 0.28 -0.17 17.52
N GLU A 188 1.13 0.60 18.16
CA GLU A 188 0.76 1.95 18.61
C GLU A 188 0.54 2.90 17.42
N MET A 189 1.33 2.78 16.36
CA MET A 189 1.11 3.52 15.12
C MET A 189 -0.19 3.09 14.42
N MET A 190 -0.52 1.79 14.43
CA MET A 190 -1.79 1.29 13.90
C MET A 190 -3.00 1.90 14.65
N LYS A 191 -2.91 2.04 15.97
CA LYS A 191 -3.95 2.72 16.77
C LYS A 191 -4.08 4.19 16.39
N LEU A 192 -2.96 4.92 16.29
CA LEU A 192 -2.95 6.34 15.94
C LEU A 192 -3.56 6.58 14.55
N THR A 193 -3.10 5.86 13.53
CA THR A 193 -3.59 6.01 12.16
C THR A 193 -5.06 5.61 12.03
N ASN A 194 -5.47 4.50 12.67
CA ASN A 194 -6.87 4.06 12.68
C ASN A 194 -7.79 5.10 13.33
N ASN A 195 -7.43 5.63 14.51
CA ASN A 195 -8.25 6.65 15.18
C ASN A 195 -8.37 7.93 14.34
N ASN A 196 -7.28 8.37 13.69
CA ASN A 196 -7.34 9.50 12.77
C ASN A 196 -8.32 9.25 11.62
N ILE A 197 -8.21 8.10 10.95
CA ILE A 197 -9.10 7.74 9.83
C ILE A 197 -10.55 7.62 10.31
N CYS A 198 -10.82 6.97 11.43
CA CYS A 198 -12.16 6.87 12.01
C CYS A 198 -12.76 8.25 12.29
N ARG A 199 -12.00 9.16 12.89
CA ARG A 199 -12.50 10.52 13.17
C ARG A 199 -12.71 11.36 11.91
N MET A 200 -11.86 11.20 10.90
CA MET A 200 -12.04 11.88 9.61
C MET A 200 -13.25 11.35 8.84
N ILE A 201 -13.54 10.04 8.93
CA ILE A 201 -14.65 9.38 8.22
C ILE A 201 -15.98 9.53 8.97
N MET A 202 -15.97 9.30 10.29
CA MET A 202 -17.17 9.14 11.12
C MET A 202 -17.36 10.27 12.13
N GLY A 203 -16.50 11.28 12.16
CA GLY A 203 -16.50 12.37 13.15
C GLY A 203 -16.23 11.94 14.59
N ARG A 204 -15.99 10.64 14.88
CA ARG A 204 -15.75 10.10 16.22
C ARG A 204 -14.64 9.05 16.22
N ARG A 205 -14.04 8.82 17.38
CA ARG A 205 -13.20 7.64 17.62
C ARG A 205 -14.05 6.37 17.59
N CYS A 206 -13.46 5.29 17.16
CA CYS A 206 -13.97 3.97 17.51
C CYS A 206 -13.82 3.76 19.02
N SER A 207 -14.88 3.24 19.67
CA SER A 207 -14.85 2.96 21.11
C SER A 207 -13.89 1.82 21.42
N GLU A 208 -12.90 2.07 22.30
CA GLU A 208 -12.04 1.01 22.83
C GLU A 208 -12.80 0.14 23.85
N GLU A 209 -13.68 0.74 24.65
CA GLU A 209 -14.45 0.06 25.68
C GLU A 209 -15.40 -1.00 25.11
N ASN A 210 -16.01 -0.74 23.95
CA ASN A 210 -16.90 -1.67 23.26
C ASN A 210 -16.18 -2.58 22.26
N GLY A 211 -14.84 -2.53 22.18
CA GLY A 211 -14.04 -3.30 21.23
C GLY A 211 -14.29 -2.95 19.76
N GLU A 212 -14.94 -1.81 19.45
CA GLU A 212 -15.21 -1.36 18.09
C GLU A 212 -13.90 -1.03 17.35
N ALA A 213 -12.97 -0.34 18.03
CA ALA A 213 -11.67 0.01 17.49
C ALA A 213 -10.84 -1.23 17.13
N GLU A 214 -10.86 -2.26 17.99
CA GLU A 214 -10.19 -3.54 17.72
C GLU A 214 -10.86 -4.27 16.55
N LYS A 215 -12.19 -4.27 16.46
CA LYS A 215 -12.93 -4.85 15.33
C LYS A 215 -12.53 -4.18 14.00
N VAL A 216 -12.48 -2.85 13.95
CA VAL A 216 -12.10 -2.12 12.74
C VAL A 216 -10.64 -2.44 12.36
N ARG A 217 -9.70 -2.38 13.30
CA ARG A 217 -8.30 -2.75 13.05
C ARG A 217 -8.16 -4.21 12.59
N GLY A 218 -8.91 -5.12 13.23
CA GLY A 218 -8.96 -6.53 12.84
C GLY A 218 -9.50 -6.74 11.42
N LEU A 219 -10.53 -6.00 11.01
CA LEU A 219 -11.07 -6.03 9.65
C LEU A 219 -10.03 -5.53 8.63
N VAL A 220 -9.33 -4.43 8.91
CA VAL A 220 -8.26 -3.91 8.04
C VAL A 220 -7.15 -4.95 7.87
N THR A 221 -6.63 -5.51 8.96
CA THR A 221 -5.58 -6.53 8.92
C THR A 221 -6.03 -7.78 8.17
N LYS A 222 -7.25 -8.25 8.42
CA LYS A 222 -7.82 -9.43 7.73
C LYS A 222 -8.01 -9.17 6.23
N SER A 223 -8.45 -7.98 5.84
CA SER A 223 -8.58 -7.59 4.43
C SER A 223 -7.26 -7.65 3.69
N LEU A 224 -6.18 -7.17 4.30
CA LEU A 224 -4.85 -7.21 3.70
C LEU A 224 -4.29 -8.63 3.58
N SER A 225 -4.57 -9.51 4.56
CA SER A 225 -4.21 -10.93 4.46
C SER A 225 -4.92 -11.66 3.31
N LEU A 226 -6.08 -11.16 2.87
CA LEU A 226 -6.81 -11.69 1.72
C LEU A 226 -6.16 -11.34 0.37
N VAL A 227 -5.29 -10.33 0.28
CA VAL A 227 -4.68 -9.89 -0.99
C VAL A 227 -3.93 -11.04 -1.67
N LYS A 228 -3.13 -11.81 -0.92
CA LYS A 228 -2.44 -12.99 -1.45
C LYS A 228 -3.43 -14.07 -1.92
N LYS A 229 -4.51 -14.29 -1.18
CA LYS A 229 -5.57 -15.24 -1.53
C LYS A 229 -6.32 -14.80 -2.79
N PHE A 230 -6.54 -13.49 -2.96
CA PHE A 230 -7.08 -12.92 -4.19
C PHE A 230 -6.19 -13.20 -5.40
N LEU A 231 -4.88 -13.06 -5.28
CA LEU A 231 -3.94 -13.36 -6.36
C LEU A 231 -4.03 -14.84 -6.76
N ILE A 232 -4.02 -15.76 -5.80
CA ILE A 232 -4.17 -17.20 -6.05
C ILE A 232 -5.53 -17.49 -6.72
N ALA A 233 -6.61 -16.92 -6.20
CA ALA A 233 -7.95 -17.10 -6.77
C ALA A 233 -8.08 -16.50 -8.17
N SER A 234 -7.38 -15.43 -8.52
CA SER A 234 -7.39 -14.85 -9.87
C SER A 234 -6.69 -15.73 -10.89
N THR A 235 -5.67 -16.47 -10.47
CA THR A 235 -4.89 -17.35 -11.37
C THR A 235 -5.54 -18.70 -11.59
N VAL A 236 -5.94 -19.40 -10.53
CA VAL A 236 -6.49 -20.77 -10.62
C VAL A 236 -8.01 -20.83 -10.36
N GLY A 237 -8.58 -19.83 -9.69
CA GLY A 237 -9.95 -19.86 -9.22
C GLY A 237 -11.00 -19.88 -10.35
N ARG A 238 -10.69 -19.31 -11.53
CA ARG A 238 -11.61 -19.37 -12.69
C ARG A 238 -11.80 -20.79 -13.18
N ALA A 239 -10.76 -21.60 -13.19
CA ALA A 239 -10.82 -23.01 -13.57
C ALA A 239 -11.57 -23.82 -12.50
N LEU A 240 -11.27 -23.59 -11.23
CA LEU A 240 -11.89 -24.27 -10.09
C LEU A 240 -13.38 -23.90 -9.94
N LYS A 241 -13.76 -22.64 -10.21
CA LYS A 241 -15.17 -22.22 -10.18
C LYS A 241 -16.03 -22.94 -11.20
N LYS A 242 -15.47 -23.30 -12.37
CA LYS A 242 -16.17 -24.14 -13.36
C LYS A 242 -16.44 -25.56 -12.83
N LEU A 243 -15.67 -26.02 -11.86
CA LEU A 243 -15.84 -27.30 -11.15
C LEU A 243 -16.66 -27.15 -9.86
N GLY A 244 -17.29 -25.99 -9.62
CA GLY A 244 -18.09 -25.73 -8.42
C GLY A 244 -17.26 -25.44 -7.16
N ILE A 245 -15.92 -25.25 -7.29
CA ILE A 245 -15.03 -24.98 -6.17
C ILE A 245 -14.74 -23.49 -6.08
N SER A 246 -15.22 -22.84 -5.03
CA SER A 246 -14.92 -21.42 -4.71
C SER A 246 -13.86 -21.33 -3.63
N LEU A 247 -12.65 -20.89 -4.02
CA LEU A 247 -11.56 -20.68 -3.06
C LEU A 247 -11.84 -19.43 -2.21
N PHE A 248 -11.72 -19.57 -0.88
CA PHE A 248 -11.77 -18.45 0.08
C PHE A 248 -13.09 -17.66 0.15
N GLU A 249 -14.15 -18.07 -0.56
CA GLU A 249 -15.41 -17.30 -0.65
C GLU A 249 -16.04 -17.07 0.72
N LYS A 250 -16.08 -18.11 1.58
CA LYS A 250 -16.64 -18.01 2.94
C LYS A 250 -15.94 -16.92 3.78
N GLU A 251 -14.61 -16.89 3.74
CA GLU A 251 -13.81 -15.91 4.50
C GLU A 251 -14.00 -14.49 3.98
N ILE A 252 -14.11 -14.33 2.66
CA ILE A 252 -14.35 -13.05 2.01
C ILE A 252 -15.74 -12.51 2.35
N MET A 253 -16.75 -13.38 2.29
CA MET A 253 -18.11 -13.00 2.62
C MET A 253 -18.26 -12.63 4.09
N GLU A 254 -17.57 -13.31 5.00
CA GLU A 254 -17.53 -12.95 6.43
C GLU A 254 -16.96 -11.53 6.65
N VAL A 255 -15.85 -11.19 5.97
CA VAL A 255 -15.26 -9.84 6.08
C VAL A 255 -16.19 -8.79 5.45
N SER A 256 -16.79 -9.09 4.30
CA SER A 256 -17.76 -8.22 3.63
C SER A 256 -18.96 -7.92 4.54
N GLN A 257 -19.56 -8.94 5.14
CA GLN A 257 -20.71 -8.78 6.02
C GLN A 257 -20.36 -7.91 7.24
N ARG A 258 -19.21 -8.12 7.86
CA ARG A 258 -18.78 -7.32 9.01
C ARG A 258 -18.57 -5.84 8.67
N TYR A 259 -18.02 -5.56 7.47
CA TYR A 259 -17.94 -4.18 6.97
C TYR A 259 -19.33 -3.60 6.69
N ASP A 260 -20.22 -4.39 6.10
CA ASP A 260 -21.58 -3.97 5.81
C ASP A 260 -22.32 -3.55 7.08
N GLU A 261 -22.31 -4.39 8.12
CA GLU A 261 -22.90 -4.11 9.42
C GLU A 261 -22.35 -2.83 10.06
N LEU A 262 -21.00 -2.65 10.01
CA LEU A 262 -20.34 -1.47 10.55
C LEU A 262 -20.76 -0.21 9.80
N LEU A 263 -20.66 -0.24 8.47
CA LEU A 263 -20.89 0.95 7.62
C LEU A 263 -22.38 1.32 7.55
N GLU A 264 -23.28 0.34 7.55
CA GLU A 264 -24.72 0.61 7.65
C GLU A 264 -25.10 1.30 8.97
N LYS A 265 -24.49 0.87 10.07
CA LYS A 265 -24.67 1.53 11.39
C LYS A 265 -24.21 3.00 11.31
N ILE A 266 -23.01 3.25 10.75
CA ILE A 266 -22.44 4.61 10.64
C ILE A 266 -23.31 5.49 9.74
N ILE A 267 -23.75 4.98 8.59
CA ILE A 267 -24.60 5.73 7.66
C ILE A 267 -25.93 6.10 8.34
N LYS A 268 -26.58 5.18 9.04
CA LYS A 268 -27.83 5.45 9.78
C LYS A 268 -27.64 6.50 10.87
N GLU A 269 -26.55 6.42 11.65
CA GLU A 269 -26.21 7.43 12.67
C GLU A 269 -26.13 8.84 12.08
N HIS A 270 -25.62 8.99 10.83
CA HIS A 270 -25.52 10.27 10.13
C HIS A 270 -26.87 10.74 9.57
N GLU A 271 -27.65 9.84 8.98
CA GLU A 271 -28.98 10.13 8.44
C GLU A 271 -29.97 10.55 9.52
N GLU A 272 -29.90 9.94 10.72
CA GLU A 272 -30.77 10.25 11.86
C GLU A 272 -30.40 11.55 12.58
N ASN A 273 -29.13 12.02 12.46
CA ASN A 273 -28.62 13.18 13.19
C ASN A 273 -27.89 14.18 12.29
N PRO A 274 -28.48 14.69 11.21
CA PRO A 274 -27.78 15.52 10.20
C PRO A 274 -27.25 16.85 10.75
N ASN A 275 -27.81 17.37 11.86
CA ASN A 275 -27.49 18.70 12.41
C ASN A 275 -26.72 18.65 13.75
N LYS A 276 -26.25 17.50 14.19
CA LYS A 276 -25.66 17.35 15.54
C LYS A 276 -24.16 17.61 15.64
N LYS A 277 -23.46 17.89 14.51
CA LYS A 277 -22.00 18.01 14.49
C LYS A 277 -21.57 19.46 14.21
N GLU A 278 -20.75 19.99 15.10
CA GLU A 278 -20.00 21.23 14.86
C GLU A 278 -18.98 21.09 13.74
N ASP A 279 -18.46 19.86 13.51
CA ASP A 279 -17.43 19.55 12.50
C ASP A 279 -17.97 18.53 11.49
N ARG A 280 -18.00 18.93 10.23
CA ARG A 280 -18.37 18.11 9.07
C ARG A 280 -17.30 17.05 8.79
N ASP A 281 -17.71 15.80 8.60
CA ASP A 281 -16.82 14.69 8.28
C ASP A 281 -16.96 14.18 6.81
N MET A 282 -16.18 13.14 6.45
CA MET A 282 -16.20 12.61 5.09
C MET A 282 -17.51 11.89 4.75
N MET A 283 -18.21 11.30 5.74
CA MET A 283 -19.51 10.65 5.51
C MET A 283 -20.56 11.69 5.13
N ASP A 284 -20.60 12.83 5.84
CA ASP A 284 -21.53 13.92 5.53
C ASP A 284 -21.34 14.42 4.10
N VAL A 285 -20.08 14.60 3.66
CA VAL A 285 -19.76 15.02 2.29
C VAL A 285 -20.26 14.01 1.25
N LEU A 286 -20.12 12.72 1.51
CA LEU A 286 -20.55 11.68 0.56
C LEU A 286 -22.06 11.50 0.52
N LEU A 287 -22.73 11.62 1.66
CA LEU A 287 -24.20 11.57 1.72
C LEU A 287 -24.82 12.76 0.98
N GLU A 288 -24.24 13.96 1.08
CA GLU A 288 -24.68 15.12 0.28
C GLU A 288 -24.50 14.88 -1.23
N VAL A 289 -23.33 14.35 -1.66
CA VAL A 289 -23.12 14.01 -3.08
C VAL A 289 -24.09 12.92 -3.55
N CYS A 290 -24.47 12.00 -2.68
CA CYS A 290 -25.48 10.97 -2.97
C CYS A 290 -26.88 11.56 -3.12
N ALA A 291 -27.23 12.58 -2.34
CA ALA A 291 -28.52 13.24 -2.34
C ALA A 291 -28.67 14.34 -3.43
N ASP A 292 -27.57 14.79 -4.01
CA ASP A 292 -27.57 15.83 -5.04
C ASP A 292 -28.14 15.31 -6.36
N ASP A 293 -29.32 15.78 -6.71
CA ASP A 293 -29.99 15.42 -7.96
C ASP A 293 -29.30 15.94 -9.22
N ASN A 294 -28.46 16.98 -9.09
CA ASN A 294 -27.70 17.61 -10.17
C ASN A 294 -26.26 17.10 -10.25
N ALA A 295 -25.88 16.09 -9.43
CA ALA A 295 -24.55 15.53 -9.46
C ALA A 295 -24.21 14.94 -10.85
N GLU A 296 -22.98 15.24 -11.33
CA GLU A 296 -22.43 14.70 -12.58
C GLU A 296 -22.54 13.16 -12.64
N PHE A 297 -22.48 12.50 -11.48
CA PHE A 297 -22.59 11.06 -11.31
C PHE A 297 -23.31 10.72 -9.99
N LYS A 298 -24.41 9.95 -10.08
CA LYS A 298 -25.12 9.47 -8.88
C LYS A 298 -24.38 8.28 -8.27
N ILE A 299 -23.82 8.49 -7.08
CA ILE A 299 -23.21 7.40 -6.31
C ILE A 299 -24.27 6.67 -5.48
N THR A 300 -24.13 5.36 -5.40
CA THR A 300 -25.01 4.50 -4.61
C THR A 300 -24.47 4.30 -3.19
N ARG A 301 -25.35 3.91 -2.26
CA ARG A 301 -24.97 3.55 -0.88
C ARG A 301 -23.87 2.49 -0.83
N ASN A 302 -23.91 1.47 -1.69
CA ASN A 302 -22.87 0.46 -1.79
C ASN A 302 -21.52 1.01 -2.29
N GLN A 303 -21.54 2.01 -3.17
CA GLN A 303 -20.31 2.68 -3.62
C GLN A 303 -19.71 3.55 -2.52
N ILE A 304 -20.53 4.19 -1.67
CA ILE A 304 -20.07 4.88 -0.46
C ILE A 304 -19.39 3.87 0.48
N LYS A 305 -20.05 2.75 0.79
CA LYS A 305 -19.46 1.71 1.64
C LYS A 305 -18.16 1.16 1.07
N ALA A 306 -18.12 0.88 -0.24
CA ALA A 306 -16.91 0.41 -0.92
C ALA A 306 -15.75 1.40 -0.79
N LEU A 307 -16.02 2.69 -0.96
CA LEU A 307 -15.01 3.75 -0.79
C LEU A 307 -14.49 3.79 0.64
N PHE A 308 -15.36 3.65 1.66
CA PHE A 308 -14.91 3.65 3.06
C PHE A 308 -14.08 2.42 3.42
N VAL A 309 -14.39 1.23 2.89
CA VAL A 309 -13.52 0.06 3.03
C VAL A 309 -12.12 0.37 2.51
N GLU A 310 -12.02 0.98 1.32
CA GLU A 310 -10.72 1.35 0.73
C GLU A 310 -10.00 2.44 1.54
N LEU A 311 -10.71 3.42 2.11
CA LEU A 311 -10.14 4.46 2.97
C LEU A 311 -9.64 3.89 4.31
N PHE A 312 -10.39 2.97 4.93
CA PHE A 312 -9.93 2.28 6.15
C PHE A 312 -8.65 1.49 5.90
N ILE A 313 -8.61 0.69 4.83
CA ILE A 313 -7.44 -0.13 4.49
C ILE A 313 -6.26 0.76 4.12
N GLY A 314 -6.48 1.70 3.20
CA GLY A 314 -5.42 2.56 2.66
C GLY A 314 -4.84 3.55 3.67
N GLY A 315 -5.65 4.08 4.59
CA GLY A 315 -5.23 5.11 5.53
C GLY A 315 -4.68 4.58 6.85
N THR A 316 -5.01 3.34 7.24
CA THR A 316 -4.61 2.79 8.55
C THR A 316 -3.26 2.09 8.47
N ASP A 317 -3.19 0.99 7.74
CA ASP A 317 -2.05 0.06 7.75
C ASP A 317 -0.79 0.62 7.09
N THR A 318 -0.96 1.30 5.97
CA THR A 318 0.16 1.76 5.15
C THR A 318 1.06 2.76 5.89
N SER A 319 0.46 3.79 6.49
CA SER A 319 1.19 4.82 7.24
C SER A 319 1.78 4.28 8.54
N ALA A 320 1.09 3.35 9.21
CA ALA A 320 1.58 2.73 10.44
C ALA A 320 2.88 1.95 10.22
N HIS A 321 2.88 1.04 9.24
CA HIS A 321 4.08 0.23 8.94
C HIS A 321 5.22 1.06 8.36
N THR A 322 4.93 2.07 7.52
CA THR A 322 5.97 2.99 7.04
C THR A 322 6.63 3.73 8.19
N THR A 323 5.84 4.24 9.16
CA THR A 323 6.39 4.90 10.34
C THR A 323 7.22 3.94 11.19
N GLN A 324 6.78 2.70 11.35
CA GLN A 324 7.53 1.65 12.06
C GLN A 324 8.91 1.41 11.43
N TRP A 325 8.98 1.27 10.09
CA TRP A 325 10.24 1.11 9.37
C TRP A 325 11.18 2.31 9.55
N ILE A 326 10.65 3.53 9.41
CA ILE A 326 11.47 4.75 9.57
C ILE A 326 12.01 4.88 10.99
N MET A 327 11.21 4.54 12.01
CA MET A 327 11.70 4.54 13.39
C MET A 327 12.80 3.50 13.62
N ALA A 328 12.68 2.32 13.02
CA ALA A 328 13.71 1.30 13.07
C ALA A 328 15.02 1.78 12.41
N GLU A 329 14.93 2.41 11.23
CA GLU A 329 16.09 3.03 10.57
C GLU A 329 16.74 4.10 11.45
N LEU A 330 15.94 5.00 12.03
CA LEU A 330 16.47 6.07 12.90
C LEU A 330 17.16 5.52 14.16
N ILE A 331 16.64 4.45 14.74
CA ILE A 331 17.27 3.82 15.91
C ILE A 331 18.58 3.14 15.52
N ASN A 332 18.63 2.54 14.34
CA ASN A 332 19.83 1.89 13.79
C ASN A 332 20.89 2.89 13.27
N HIS A 333 20.52 4.17 13.06
CA HIS A 333 21.40 5.25 12.58
C HIS A 333 21.38 6.45 13.55
N PRO A 334 22.06 6.37 14.70
CA PRO A 334 21.99 7.38 15.77
C PRO A 334 22.48 8.77 15.34
N GLU A 335 23.39 8.87 14.37
CA GLU A 335 23.85 10.14 13.80
C GLU A 335 22.74 10.84 13.00
N ILE A 336 21.93 10.11 12.23
CA ILE A 336 20.78 10.64 11.51
C ILE A 336 19.69 11.08 12.50
N LEU A 337 19.42 10.24 13.51
CA LEU A 337 18.47 10.56 14.58
C LEU A 337 18.87 11.84 15.33
N LYS A 338 20.15 12.00 15.66
CA LYS A 338 20.69 13.19 16.32
C LYS A 338 20.49 14.45 15.46
N ARG A 339 20.87 14.40 14.19
CA ARG A 339 20.70 15.52 13.26
C ARG A 339 19.24 15.91 13.09
N LEU A 340 18.34 14.94 12.94
CA LEU A 340 16.89 15.17 12.86
C LEU A 340 16.38 15.87 14.12
N ARG A 341 16.85 15.45 15.29
CA ARG A 341 16.51 16.06 16.57
C ARG A 341 16.95 17.50 16.66
N GLU A 342 18.17 17.80 16.24
CA GLU A 342 18.72 19.16 16.21
C GLU A 342 17.89 20.08 15.30
N GLU A 343 17.44 19.61 14.13
CA GLU A 343 16.54 20.38 13.26
C GLU A 343 15.20 20.67 13.97
N ILE A 344 14.57 19.65 14.56
CA ILE A 344 13.28 19.82 15.25
C ILE A 344 13.40 20.78 16.42
N GLU A 345 14.46 20.68 17.24
CA GLU A 345 14.69 21.59 18.36
C GLU A 345 14.92 23.03 17.92
N THR A 346 15.60 23.21 16.79
CA THR A 346 15.87 24.55 16.22
C THR A 346 14.59 25.21 15.70
N VAL A 347 13.72 24.47 15.02
CA VAL A 347 12.53 25.03 14.34
C VAL A 347 11.32 25.06 15.26
N VAL A 348 11.07 24.01 16.02
CA VAL A 348 9.87 23.84 16.85
C VAL A 348 10.14 24.27 18.29
N GLY A 349 11.37 24.08 18.79
CA GLY A 349 11.75 24.31 20.18
C GLY A 349 11.34 23.16 21.10
N LYS A 350 11.38 23.46 22.43
CA LYS A 350 11.17 22.45 23.49
C LYS A 350 9.84 22.66 24.24
N THR A 351 9.13 23.74 23.99
CA THR A 351 7.97 24.19 24.78
C THR A 351 6.62 23.78 24.19
N ARG A 352 6.59 23.38 22.92
CA ARG A 352 5.38 22.93 22.25
C ARG A 352 5.64 21.66 21.42
N LEU A 353 4.59 20.90 21.20
CA LEU A 353 4.66 19.74 20.32
C LEU A 353 4.73 20.19 18.84
N ILE A 354 5.45 19.44 18.01
CA ILE A 354 5.46 19.59 16.56
C ILE A 354 4.03 19.53 16.00
N GLN A 355 3.77 20.35 14.98
CA GLN A 355 2.49 20.45 14.29
C GLN A 355 2.67 20.22 12.78
N GLU A 356 1.57 19.95 12.08
CA GLU A 356 1.58 19.77 10.61
C GLU A 356 2.14 20.98 9.87
N THR A 357 1.87 22.19 10.37
CA THR A 357 2.39 23.45 9.81
C THR A 357 3.91 23.59 9.90
N ASP A 358 4.55 22.89 10.83
CA ASP A 358 6.00 22.92 10.97
C ASP A 358 6.70 22.11 9.88
N LEU A 359 6.02 21.10 9.31
CA LEU A 359 6.62 20.17 8.34
C LEU A 359 7.25 20.89 7.14
N LEU A 360 6.71 22.03 6.73
CA LEU A 360 7.27 22.83 5.62
C LEU A 360 8.65 23.41 5.94
N ASN A 361 8.94 23.64 7.23
CA ASN A 361 10.18 24.22 7.73
C ASN A 361 11.17 23.17 8.28
N LEU A 362 10.88 21.88 8.05
CA LEU A 362 11.67 20.74 8.51
C LEU A 362 12.15 19.90 7.32
N PRO A 363 13.05 20.45 6.48
CA PRO A 363 13.50 19.78 5.25
C PRO A 363 14.22 18.46 5.50
N TYR A 364 14.95 18.32 6.63
CA TYR A 364 15.62 17.08 6.96
C TYR A 364 14.63 15.99 7.39
N LEU A 365 13.62 16.36 8.17
CA LEU A 365 12.51 15.44 8.49
C LEU A 365 11.81 14.95 7.21
N GLN A 366 11.53 15.86 6.26
CA GLN A 366 10.97 15.47 4.97
C GLN A 366 11.88 14.52 4.20
N ALA A 367 13.20 14.76 4.23
CA ALA A 367 14.20 13.90 3.61
C ALA A 367 14.24 12.50 4.25
N VAL A 368 14.21 12.42 5.58
CA VAL A 368 14.10 11.16 6.35
C VAL A 368 12.86 10.37 5.95
N VAL A 369 11.70 11.02 5.88
CA VAL A 369 10.46 10.38 5.49
C VAL A 369 10.53 9.86 4.04
N LYS A 370 11.07 10.65 3.12
CA LYS A 370 11.25 10.25 1.72
C LYS A 370 12.19 9.06 1.59
N GLU A 371 13.32 9.07 2.29
CA GLU A 371 14.29 7.97 2.24
C GLU A 371 13.72 6.68 2.84
N GLY A 372 12.98 6.78 3.94
CA GLY A 372 12.29 5.63 4.50
C GLY A 372 11.23 5.04 3.56
N LEU A 373 10.47 5.89 2.87
CA LEU A 373 9.53 5.47 1.84
C LEU A 373 10.22 4.86 0.61
N ARG A 374 11.41 5.32 0.24
CA ARG A 374 12.22 4.75 -0.84
C ARG A 374 12.68 3.34 -0.49
N LEU A 375 13.25 3.16 0.69
CA LEU A 375 13.78 1.86 1.15
C LEU A 375 12.66 0.89 1.52
N HIS A 376 11.58 1.37 2.13
CA HIS A 376 10.51 0.53 2.66
C HIS A 376 9.14 0.90 2.07
N PRO A 377 8.96 0.81 0.73
CA PRO A 377 7.67 1.09 0.12
C PRO A 377 6.64 0.06 0.58
N HIS A 378 5.59 0.50 1.24
CA HIS A 378 4.57 -0.42 1.76
C HIS A 378 3.98 -1.33 0.67
N THR A 379 3.81 -0.79 -0.55
CA THR A 379 3.36 -1.52 -1.73
C THR A 379 4.54 -1.69 -2.70
N PRO A 380 5.36 -2.76 -2.55
CA PRO A 380 6.57 -2.94 -3.33
C PRO A 380 6.31 -3.31 -4.79
N ILE A 381 5.09 -3.76 -5.11
CA ILE A 381 4.67 -4.21 -6.44
C ILE A 381 3.46 -3.42 -6.91
N LEU A 382 3.55 -2.80 -8.10
CA LEU A 382 2.45 -2.13 -8.77
C LEU A 382 1.98 -2.96 -9.96
N VAL A 383 0.67 -3.14 -10.10
CA VAL A 383 0.10 -3.95 -11.20
C VAL A 383 -0.75 -3.08 -12.12
N ARG A 384 -0.57 -3.27 -13.44
CA ARG A 384 -1.31 -2.60 -14.51
C ARG A 384 -1.66 -3.60 -15.61
N ASN A 385 -2.55 -3.21 -16.52
CA ASN A 385 -2.86 -3.99 -17.72
C ASN A 385 -2.71 -3.12 -18.96
N ALA A 386 -2.10 -3.67 -20.01
CA ALA A 386 -2.03 -3.03 -21.32
C ALA A 386 -3.41 -3.07 -22.00
N THR A 387 -3.95 -1.91 -22.36
CA THR A 387 -5.23 -1.80 -23.10
C THR A 387 -5.04 -1.98 -24.59
N GLU A 388 -3.86 -1.67 -25.10
CA GLU A 388 -3.47 -1.81 -26.52
C GLU A 388 -2.02 -2.28 -26.60
N GLY A 389 -1.62 -2.80 -27.79
CA GLY A 389 -0.23 -3.15 -28.06
C GLY A 389 0.64 -1.89 -28.14
N CYS A 390 1.84 -1.94 -27.55
CA CYS A 390 2.80 -0.83 -27.59
C CYS A 390 4.24 -1.32 -27.51
N LYS A 391 5.21 -0.41 -27.66
CA LYS A 391 6.64 -0.68 -27.50
C LYS A 391 7.11 -0.10 -26.16
N ILE A 392 7.86 -0.89 -25.39
CA ILE A 392 8.54 -0.47 -24.16
C ILE A 392 9.98 -0.98 -24.22
N GLY A 393 10.96 -0.09 -24.05
CA GLY A 393 12.37 -0.47 -24.10
C GLY A 393 12.78 -1.17 -25.39
N GLY A 394 12.14 -0.86 -26.51
CA GLY A 394 12.38 -1.49 -27.82
C GLY A 394 11.65 -2.83 -28.04
N PHE A 395 10.99 -3.38 -27.04
CA PHE A 395 10.24 -4.65 -27.13
C PHE A 395 8.75 -4.42 -27.33
N TYR A 396 8.08 -5.34 -28.03
CA TYR A 396 6.64 -5.31 -28.22
C TYR A 396 5.91 -5.90 -27.00
N ILE A 397 4.98 -5.14 -26.47
CA ILE A 397 4.07 -5.53 -25.39
C ILE A 397 2.67 -5.69 -26.00
N ALA A 398 2.15 -6.90 -26.00
CA ALA A 398 0.84 -7.19 -26.57
C ALA A 398 -0.30 -6.61 -25.71
N GLN A 399 -1.41 -6.30 -26.36
CA GLN A 399 -2.68 -5.98 -25.68
C GLN A 399 -3.02 -7.05 -24.62
N ASN A 400 -3.61 -6.65 -23.52
CA ASN A 400 -4.02 -7.52 -22.42
C ASN A 400 -2.87 -8.16 -21.63
N THR A 401 -1.63 -7.71 -21.84
CA THR A 401 -0.48 -8.10 -21.01
C THR A 401 -0.60 -7.49 -19.63
N THR A 402 -0.38 -8.30 -18.60
CA THR A 402 -0.27 -7.82 -17.21
C THR A 402 1.13 -7.26 -16.98
N MET A 403 1.22 -6.00 -16.60
CA MET A 403 2.47 -5.34 -16.21
C MET A 403 2.65 -5.41 -14.71
N ILE A 404 3.77 -5.94 -14.26
CA ILE A 404 4.21 -5.93 -12.86
C ILE A 404 5.39 -4.98 -12.76
N ILE A 405 5.19 -3.83 -12.12
CA ILE A 405 6.27 -2.86 -11.87
C ILE A 405 6.78 -3.11 -10.45
N ASN A 406 8.03 -3.53 -10.34
CA ASN A 406 8.69 -3.74 -9.06
C ASN A 406 9.19 -2.41 -8.52
N ALA A 407 8.32 -1.68 -7.80
CA ALA A 407 8.66 -0.38 -7.23
C ALA A 407 9.84 -0.47 -6.23
N TYR A 408 9.97 -1.59 -5.52
CA TYR A 408 11.11 -1.88 -4.63
C TYR A 408 12.43 -1.89 -5.40
N ALA A 409 12.48 -2.55 -6.57
CA ALA A 409 13.67 -2.59 -7.41
C ALA A 409 13.92 -1.24 -8.11
N VAL A 410 12.87 -0.58 -8.63
CA VAL A 410 12.97 0.76 -9.25
C VAL A 410 13.57 1.78 -8.29
N MET A 411 13.13 1.77 -7.03
CA MET A 411 13.64 2.69 -6.00
C MET A 411 14.99 2.26 -5.41
N ARG A 412 15.57 1.16 -5.90
CA ARG A 412 16.91 0.67 -5.61
C ARG A 412 17.77 0.47 -6.87
N ASP A 413 17.32 0.99 -8.00
CA ASP A 413 18.04 0.91 -9.27
C ASP A 413 19.39 1.66 -9.17
N PRO A 414 20.54 0.97 -9.25
CA PRO A 414 21.86 1.60 -9.09
C PRO A 414 22.17 2.65 -10.15
N ASP A 415 21.52 2.60 -11.31
CA ASP A 415 21.66 3.63 -12.34
C ASP A 415 21.01 4.96 -11.92
N SER A 416 20.11 4.92 -10.94
CA SER A 416 19.35 6.06 -10.44
C SER A 416 19.71 6.47 -9.02
N TRP A 417 20.20 5.53 -8.21
CA TRP A 417 20.46 5.72 -6.79
C TRP A 417 21.85 5.23 -6.41
N GLU A 418 22.73 6.14 -6.02
CA GLU A 418 24.03 5.81 -5.46
C GLU A 418 23.84 5.14 -4.09
N TYR A 419 24.60 4.06 -3.80
CA TYR A 419 24.42 3.24 -2.59
C TYR A 419 22.95 2.93 -2.27
N PRO A 420 22.24 2.20 -3.18
CA PRO A 420 20.78 2.12 -3.20
C PRO A 420 20.17 1.45 -1.96
N ASP A 421 20.92 0.66 -1.21
CA ASP A 421 20.43 -0.06 -0.02
C ASP A 421 20.75 0.67 1.29
N GLU A 422 21.50 1.78 1.24
CA GLU A 422 21.84 2.57 2.43
C GLU A 422 20.75 3.61 2.73
N PHE A 423 20.51 3.84 4.03
CA PHE A 423 19.58 4.87 4.52
C PHE A 423 20.28 6.23 4.57
N GLN A 424 20.16 7.01 3.50
CA GLN A 424 20.83 8.31 3.30
C GLN A 424 19.81 9.42 3.01
N PRO A 425 19.20 10.07 4.01
CA PRO A 425 18.26 11.16 3.82
C PRO A 425 18.81 12.34 3.00
N GLU A 426 20.12 12.55 3.04
CA GLU A 426 20.83 13.63 2.36
C GLU A 426 20.57 13.67 0.86
N ARG A 427 20.27 12.52 0.22
CA ARG A 427 19.95 12.45 -1.21
C ARG A 427 18.69 13.24 -1.58
N PHE A 428 17.82 13.51 -0.60
CA PHE A 428 16.62 14.34 -0.79
C PHE A 428 16.81 15.80 -0.36
N MET A 429 18.00 16.18 0.15
CA MET A 429 18.36 17.55 0.57
C MET A 429 18.95 18.39 -0.57
N VAL A 430 18.96 17.91 -1.80
CA VAL A 430 19.66 18.52 -2.92
C VAL A 430 19.08 19.89 -3.31
N PRO A 431 19.93 20.90 -3.59
CA PRO A 431 19.49 22.26 -3.91
C PRO A 431 18.68 22.37 -5.21
N PRO A 432 17.89 23.45 -5.35
CA PRO A 432 16.96 23.67 -6.47
C PRO A 432 17.60 23.83 -7.87
N LYS A 433 18.91 23.69 -8.02
CA LYS A 433 19.65 23.92 -9.27
C LYS A 433 19.72 22.74 -10.26
N ARG A 434 19.05 21.59 -9.99
CA ARG A 434 18.96 20.52 -11.00
C ARG A 434 18.10 20.98 -12.17
N LYS A 435 18.50 20.59 -13.39
CA LYS A 435 17.70 20.78 -14.62
C LYS A 435 16.31 20.14 -14.42
N GLU A 436 15.30 20.70 -15.05
CA GLU A 436 13.90 20.27 -14.90
C GLU A 436 13.74 18.78 -15.28
N ASP A 437 14.42 18.33 -16.34
CA ASP A 437 14.45 16.93 -16.78
C ASP A 437 15.01 15.97 -15.71
N GLU A 438 16.06 16.36 -14.99
CA GLU A 438 16.65 15.54 -13.93
C GLU A 438 15.72 15.43 -12.71
N ARG A 439 14.96 16.49 -12.42
CA ARG A 439 13.94 16.47 -11.35
C ARG A 439 12.78 15.57 -11.71
N GLU A 440 12.33 15.63 -12.97
CA GLU A 440 11.26 14.80 -13.48
C GLU A 440 11.68 13.32 -13.49
N GLN A 441 12.90 13.01 -13.92
CA GLN A 441 13.45 11.67 -13.90
C GLN A 441 13.60 11.13 -12.47
N LEU A 442 14.08 11.95 -11.53
CA LEU A 442 14.13 11.55 -10.12
C LEU A 442 12.73 11.30 -9.55
N ALA A 443 11.75 12.13 -9.90
CA ALA A 443 10.37 11.96 -9.47
C ALA A 443 9.73 10.67 -9.97
N LEU A 444 10.19 10.16 -11.13
CA LEU A 444 9.70 8.91 -11.71
C LEU A 444 10.45 7.67 -11.22
N ASN A 445 11.67 7.85 -10.72
CA ASN A 445 12.42 6.80 -10.03
C ASN A 445 12.02 6.69 -8.55
N TYR A 446 11.30 7.69 -8.02
CA TYR A 446 10.77 7.70 -6.66
C TYR A 446 9.25 7.54 -6.68
N ILE A 447 8.78 6.30 -6.58
CA ILE A 447 7.37 5.92 -6.78
C ILE A 447 6.73 5.17 -5.59
N PRO A 448 6.94 5.58 -4.32
CA PRO A 448 6.40 4.87 -3.16
C PRO A 448 4.86 4.91 -3.11
N PHE A 449 4.25 5.91 -3.75
CA PHE A 449 2.81 6.07 -3.91
C PHE A 449 2.31 5.71 -5.30
N GLY A 450 3.14 5.01 -6.10
CA GLY A 450 2.88 4.80 -7.51
C GLY A 450 3.05 6.07 -8.33
N SER A 451 2.66 6.03 -9.60
CA SER A 451 2.77 7.18 -10.50
C SER A 451 1.64 7.19 -11.54
N GLY A 452 1.54 8.28 -12.30
CA GLY A 452 0.52 8.48 -13.33
C GLY A 452 -0.88 8.68 -12.75
N ARG A 453 -1.90 8.48 -13.60
CA ARG A 453 -3.31 8.67 -13.22
C ARG A 453 -3.75 7.84 -12.03
N ARG A 454 -3.21 6.63 -11.86
CA ARG A 454 -3.48 5.71 -10.76
C ARG A 454 -2.59 5.91 -9.54
N GLY A 455 -1.84 7.01 -9.46
CA GLY A 455 -1.10 7.39 -8.25
C GLY A 455 -2.02 7.53 -7.04
N CYS A 456 -1.49 7.30 -5.85
CA CYS A 456 -2.23 7.30 -4.59
C CYS A 456 -2.90 8.66 -4.33
N PRO A 457 -4.21 8.72 -4.06
CA PRO A 457 -4.88 9.98 -3.71
C PRO A 457 -4.55 10.47 -2.31
N GLY A 458 -4.08 9.57 -1.42
CA GLY A 458 -3.73 9.86 -0.02
C GLY A 458 -2.28 10.28 0.20
N THR A 459 -1.51 10.60 -0.84
CA THR A 459 -0.08 10.93 -0.75
C THR A 459 0.19 12.03 0.27
N ASN A 460 -0.54 13.15 0.20
CA ASN A 460 -0.35 14.29 1.12
C ASN A 460 -0.67 13.90 2.56
N LEU A 461 -1.78 13.19 2.79
CA LEU A 461 -2.16 12.70 4.10
C LEU A 461 -1.12 11.72 4.67
N GLY A 462 -0.56 10.84 3.82
CA GLY A 462 0.52 9.93 4.21
C GLY A 462 1.78 10.66 4.68
N TYR A 463 2.23 11.66 3.92
CA TYR A 463 3.39 12.49 4.34
C TYR A 463 3.12 13.24 5.64
N ILE A 464 1.93 13.79 5.82
CA ILE A 464 1.54 14.47 7.06
C ILE A 464 1.57 13.50 8.24
N PHE A 465 0.89 12.35 8.14
CA PHE A 465 0.84 11.37 9.24
C PHE A 465 2.22 10.87 9.64
N ILE A 466 3.02 10.44 8.67
CA ILE A 466 4.35 9.91 8.92
C ILE A 466 5.24 11.01 9.51
N GLY A 467 5.22 12.21 8.90
CA GLY A 467 6.08 13.33 9.33
C GLY A 467 5.81 13.76 10.77
N VAL A 468 4.53 14.01 11.14
CA VAL A 468 4.23 14.45 12.52
C VAL A 468 4.43 13.33 13.55
N ALA A 469 4.19 12.07 13.20
CA ALA A 469 4.40 10.96 14.10
C ALA A 469 5.90 10.75 14.40
N ILE A 470 6.74 10.70 13.35
CA ILE A 470 8.21 10.63 13.50
C ILE A 470 8.72 11.84 14.27
N GLY A 471 8.31 13.05 13.87
CA GLY A 471 8.72 14.28 14.54
C GLY A 471 8.39 14.30 16.03
N THR A 472 7.19 13.84 16.41
CA THR A 472 6.77 13.73 17.83
C THR A 472 7.62 12.72 18.60
N MET A 473 7.82 11.52 18.03
CA MET A 473 8.59 10.46 18.67
C MET A 473 10.07 10.86 18.86
N VAL A 474 10.65 11.57 17.88
CA VAL A 474 12.04 12.06 17.95
C VAL A 474 12.18 13.28 18.87
N GLN A 475 11.20 14.20 18.87
CA GLN A 475 11.22 15.37 19.74
C GLN A 475 11.14 15.00 21.21
N CYS A 476 10.20 14.10 21.56
CA CYS A 476 9.81 13.89 22.96
C CYS A 476 10.55 12.75 23.66
N PHE A 477 11.13 11.79 22.91
CA PHE A 477 11.64 10.57 23.52
C PHE A 477 13.02 10.16 23.00
N ASP A 478 13.79 9.53 23.88
CA ASP A 478 14.84 8.59 23.53
C ASP A 478 14.24 7.18 23.51
N TRP A 479 14.85 6.28 22.74
CA TRP A 479 14.32 4.94 22.53
C TRP A 479 15.33 3.88 22.92
N ARG A 480 14.99 3.05 23.91
CA ARG A 480 15.82 1.90 24.30
C ARG A 480 15.28 0.63 23.68
N ILE A 481 16.15 -0.16 23.08
CA ILE A 481 15.86 -1.47 22.49
C ILE A 481 16.59 -2.57 23.28
N ASN A 482 16.10 -3.80 23.14
CA ASN A 482 16.83 -4.97 23.62
C ASN A 482 17.76 -5.45 22.51
N GLY A 483 19.06 -5.38 22.72
CA GLY A 483 20.11 -5.64 21.74
C GLY A 483 20.69 -4.38 21.11
N ASP A 484 21.61 -4.57 20.17
CA ASP A 484 22.39 -3.46 19.59
C ASP A 484 21.66 -2.79 18.41
N MET A 485 20.80 -3.51 17.72
CA MET A 485 20.07 -3.04 16.53
C MET A 485 18.64 -3.59 16.49
N VAL A 486 17.74 -2.83 15.87
CA VAL A 486 16.40 -3.32 15.50
C VAL A 486 16.54 -4.29 14.32
N ASN A 487 15.87 -5.44 14.40
CA ASN A 487 15.86 -6.41 13.32
C ASN A 487 15.05 -5.90 12.12
N MET A 488 15.69 -5.82 10.94
CA MET A 488 15.12 -5.29 9.69
C MET A 488 14.63 -6.40 8.74
N GLU A 489 14.37 -7.60 9.23
CA GLU A 489 13.86 -8.70 8.43
C GLU A 489 12.41 -8.44 7.99
N GLU A 490 12.11 -8.76 6.72
CA GLU A 490 10.79 -8.59 6.10
C GLU A 490 9.93 -9.84 6.19
N THR A 491 8.61 -9.68 6.31
CA THR A 491 7.67 -10.80 6.16
C THR A 491 7.62 -11.29 4.70
N GLY A 492 7.19 -12.54 4.52
CA GLY A 492 6.89 -13.09 3.18
C GLY A 492 5.54 -12.67 2.60
N GLU A 493 5.00 -11.49 2.97
CA GLU A 493 3.70 -11.01 2.49
C GLU A 493 3.80 -10.20 1.19
N MET A 494 2.64 -9.78 0.65
CA MET A 494 2.55 -8.94 -0.55
C MET A 494 2.81 -7.46 -0.25
N THR A 495 2.68 -7.05 1.01
CA THR A 495 3.02 -5.73 1.54
C THR A 495 4.31 -5.82 2.34
N LEU A 496 5.09 -4.75 2.34
CA LEU A 496 6.37 -4.72 3.03
C LEU A 496 6.16 -4.42 4.52
N ARG A 497 6.30 -5.47 5.34
CA ARG A 497 6.14 -5.41 6.80
C ARG A 497 7.34 -6.05 7.49
N MET A 498 7.64 -5.62 8.70
CA MET A 498 8.66 -6.26 9.54
C MET A 498 8.21 -7.65 9.97
N ALA A 499 9.14 -8.61 9.94
CA ALA A 499 8.89 -9.99 10.37
C ALA A 499 8.77 -10.09 11.90
N HIS A 500 9.45 -9.21 12.60
CA HIS A 500 9.48 -9.18 14.06
C HIS A 500 8.86 -7.89 14.61
N PRO A 501 8.15 -7.95 15.75
CA PRO A 501 7.62 -6.76 16.42
C PRO A 501 8.74 -5.77 16.76
N HIS A 502 8.58 -4.50 16.38
CA HIS A 502 9.52 -3.44 16.77
C HIS A 502 9.22 -2.99 18.20
N LYS A 503 9.77 -3.70 19.18
CA LYS A 503 9.60 -3.41 20.60
C LYS A 503 10.72 -2.52 21.12
N CYS A 504 10.34 -1.38 21.70
CA CYS A 504 11.28 -0.45 22.33
C CYS A 504 10.64 0.23 23.56
N THR A 505 11.46 0.74 24.45
CA THR A 505 10.99 1.46 25.65
C THR A 505 11.25 2.95 25.45
N PRO A 506 10.17 3.78 25.42
CA PRO A 506 10.33 5.23 25.37
C PRO A 506 10.92 5.75 26.67
N VAL A 507 11.86 6.69 26.58
CA VAL A 507 12.43 7.42 27.70
C VAL A 507 12.14 8.90 27.50
N ALA A 508 11.39 9.50 28.41
CA ALA A 508 11.00 10.90 28.29
C ALA A 508 12.24 11.81 28.27
N ARG A 509 12.34 12.65 27.23
CA ARG A 509 13.42 13.62 27.05
C ARG A 509 12.92 15.06 27.22
N ILE A 510 11.85 15.41 26.53
CA ILE A 510 11.19 16.71 26.61
C ILE A 510 9.70 16.46 26.69
N ASN A 511 9.01 17.08 27.66
CA ASN A 511 7.56 16.99 27.78
C ASN A 511 6.89 18.33 27.43
N PRO A 512 6.56 18.58 26.17
CA PRO A 512 5.89 19.81 25.76
C PRO A 512 4.43 19.91 26.24
N LEU A 513 3.84 18.81 26.74
CA LEU A 513 2.47 18.79 27.26
C LEU A 513 2.37 19.32 28.68
N ALA A 514 3.43 19.22 29.50
CA ALA A 514 3.44 19.67 30.89
C ALA A 514 3.16 21.18 31.06
N SER A 515 3.52 21.99 30.07
CA SER A 515 3.26 23.43 30.07
C SER A 515 1.79 23.80 29.86
N PHE A 516 0.96 22.86 29.41
CA PHE A 516 -0.48 23.05 29.24
C PHE A 516 -1.27 22.69 30.51
N GLU A 517 -0.83 21.70 31.28
CA GLU A 517 -1.47 21.29 32.55
C GLU A 517 -1.31 22.37 33.63
N SER A 518 -0.22 23.10 33.63
CA SER A 518 0.03 24.19 34.59
C SER A 518 -0.75 25.50 34.29
N ARG A 519 -1.47 25.62 33.19
CA ARG A 519 -2.25 26.80 32.80
C ARG A 519 -3.76 26.66 32.96
N ASN A 520 -4.24 25.46 33.31
CA ASN A 520 -5.64 25.21 33.69
C ASN A 520 -5.65 24.55 35.07
N PRO A 521 -5.69 25.31 36.18
CA PRO A 521 -5.90 24.76 37.53
C PRO A 521 -7.34 24.27 37.70
#